data_e81e9782978d30f2eba7159f06324844
#
_entry.id   e81e9782978d30f2eba7159f06324844
#
_cell.length_a   1.000
_cell.length_b   1.000
_cell.length_c   1.000
_cell.angle_alpha   90.00
_cell.angle_beta   90.00
_cell.angle_gamma   90.00
#
_symmetry.space_group_name_H-M   'P 1'
#
loop_
_entity.id
_entity.type
_entity.pdbx_description
1 polymer ?
#
loop_
_entity_poly.entity_id
_entity_poly.type
_entity_poly.pdbx_seq_one_letter_code
_entity_poly.pdbx_strand_id
1 'polypeptide(L)'
;MESVEAMKELTARLDESNARLVSLDQRLLRLEKKTASLSYANMEYALPVADGALSGRVLLVGWYGADNCGDELMLRSILKHFKGKNTRVTVLLWDYMHYDPSDLPEFVDTLHYPSNTWHLRQLVSSFDVLVWGGGAILDDLQYTDDPFNFNTGNLFIRLSSMMHDEGKSVYSLGLSSNAVFTSEGYINKLARIVSESEYFSLRDEHSFRTFQNAGIDMSKVHLCEDVVFGDPDIKSVVPVQNSGNGRLLVGVVLFCSEEHTEHNVCLLTALADYACKRNIDLDVRLIPFFDCYGADRRYLEMISDRVDLPNRLSIGEYSSSLEDNEIFNCDAVICYRYHAALLAGAKGIRSLFVCNDSHPHYPNKIAHLAKLFDYEDNVVDESALNESNFELYFDRLFAPAPAPNVRAGLFEETCEWLESICSSIVSSVKTSEKMISGS
;
A
#
# COMPACT_ATOMS: atom_id res chain seq x y z
N MET A 1 -7.76 49.65 8.45
CA MET A 1 -6.55 49.11 7.75
C MET A 1 -5.63 48.40 8.71
N GLU A 2 -5.21 49.01 9.82
CA GLU A 2 -4.32 48.38 10.82
C GLU A 2 -4.85 47.05 11.42
N SER A 3 -6.15 46.93 11.65
CA SER A 3 -6.73 45.69 12.21
C SER A 3 -6.75 44.53 11.23
N VAL A 4 -6.83 44.77 9.92
CA VAL A 4 -6.78 43.72 8.87
C VAL A 4 -5.36 43.24 8.68
N GLU A 5 -4.38 44.11 8.77
CA GLU A 5 -2.96 43.78 8.67
C GLU A 5 -2.48 42.99 9.88
N ALA A 6 -2.92 43.37 11.09
CA ALA A 6 -2.65 42.61 12.30
C ALA A 6 -3.28 41.19 12.29
N MET A 7 -4.49 41.09 11.73
CA MET A 7 -5.15 39.80 11.57
C MET A 7 -4.41 38.87 10.60
N LYS A 8 -3.94 39.38 9.44
CA LYS A 8 -3.13 38.66 8.48
C LYS A 8 -1.81 38.16 9.10
N GLU A 9 -1.16 39.04 9.88
CA GLU A 9 0.08 38.65 10.57
C GLU A 9 -0.18 37.57 11.63
N LEU A 10 -1.30 37.63 12.34
CA LEU A 10 -1.67 36.61 13.33
C LEU A 10 -1.99 35.27 12.66
N THR A 11 -2.70 35.30 11.53
CA THR A 11 -3.00 34.10 10.74
C THR A 11 -1.70 33.45 10.22
N ALA A 12 -0.79 34.24 9.65
CA ALA A 12 0.50 33.72 9.17
C ALA A 12 1.34 33.07 10.29
N ARG A 13 1.34 33.66 11.49
CA ARG A 13 2.02 33.08 12.66
C ARG A 13 1.34 31.79 13.15
N LEU A 14 0.03 31.70 13.06
CA LEU A 14 -0.72 30.49 13.40
C LEU A 14 -0.40 29.37 12.43
N ASP A 15 -0.39 29.68 11.13
CA ASP A 15 -0.03 28.73 10.07
C ASP A 15 1.41 28.21 10.23
N GLU A 16 2.37 29.10 10.51
CA GLU A 16 3.76 28.71 10.81
C GLU A 16 3.85 27.82 12.07
N SER A 17 3.05 28.12 13.09
CA SER A 17 3.00 27.31 14.32
C SER A 17 2.42 25.93 14.06
N ASN A 18 1.36 25.83 13.27
CA ASN A 18 0.73 24.56 12.89
C ASN A 18 1.67 23.71 12.02
N ALA A 19 2.35 24.30 11.05
CA ALA A 19 3.36 23.60 10.25
C ALA A 19 4.49 23.05 11.13
N ARG A 20 4.96 23.82 12.14
CA ARG A 20 5.95 23.33 13.10
C ARG A 20 5.43 22.18 13.96
N LEU A 21 4.15 22.19 14.36
CA LEU A 21 3.54 21.08 15.11
C LEU A 21 3.51 19.80 14.29
N VAL A 22 3.09 19.88 13.01
CA VAL A 22 3.09 18.73 12.10
C VAL A 22 4.51 18.17 11.92
N SER A 23 5.50 19.05 11.73
CA SER A 23 6.91 18.64 11.62
C SER A 23 7.43 17.97 12.89
N LEU A 24 7.03 18.46 14.08
CA LEU A 24 7.38 17.86 15.37
C LEU A 24 6.73 16.49 15.54
N ASP A 25 5.48 16.33 15.15
CA ASP A 25 4.77 15.05 15.20
C ASP A 25 5.41 14.00 14.28
N GLN A 26 5.80 14.39 13.07
CA GLN A 26 6.55 13.52 12.16
C GLN A 26 7.92 13.11 12.74
N ARG A 27 8.60 14.03 13.44
CA ARG A 27 9.86 13.70 14.12
C ARG A 27 9.64 12.79 15.32
N LEU A 28 8.57 13.01 16.08
CA LEU A 28 8.17 12.15 17.19
C LEU A 28 7.86 10.73 16.68
N LEU A 29 7.07 10.61 15.61
CA LEU A 29 6.78 9.34 14.96
C LEU A 29 8.05 8.60 14.51
N ARG A 30 9.04 9.32 13.93
CA ARG A 30 10.34 8.72 13.57
C ARG A 30 11.12 8.24 14.81
N LEU A 31 11.05 8.97 15.93
CA LEU A 31 11.69 8.59 17.17
C LEU A 31 11.01 7.39 17.82
N GLU A 32 9.69 7.32 17.81
CA GLU A 32 8.91 6.19 18.28
C GLU A 32 9.24 4.93 17.50
N LYS A 33 9.25 5.02 16.15
CA LYS A 33 9.68 3.93 15.26
C LYS A 33 11.11 3.47 15.59
N LYS A 34 12.02 4.40 15.78
CA LYS A 34 13.41 4.08 16.14
C LYS A 34 13.51 3.42 17.51
N THR A 35 12.71 3.87 18.48
CA THR A 35 12.66 3.30 19.82
C THR A 35 12.05 1.90 19.79
N ALA A 36 10.97 1.67 19.04
CA ALA A 36 10.40 0.36 18.80
C ALA A 36 11.43 -0.60 18.19
N SER A 37 12.12 -0.19 17.14
CA SER A 37 13.19 -0.98 16.52
C SER A 37 14.31 -1.34 17.50
N LEU A 38 14.70 -0.43 18.39
CA LEU A 38 15.68 -0.71 19.44
C LEU A 38 15.16 -1.68 20.51
N SER A 39 13.87 -1.62 20.83
CA SER A 39 13.22 -2.56 21.75
C SER A 39 13.22 -3.97 21.15
N TYR A 40 12.93 -4.11 19.85
CA TYR A 40 12.97 -5.42 19.18
C TYR A 40 14.37 -6.03 19.08
N ALA A 41 15.42 -5.20 19.10
CA ALA A 41 16.80 -5.70 19.00
C ALA A 41 17.18 -6.66 20.14
N ASN A 42 16.51 -6.55 21.28
CA ASN A 42 16.74 -7.37 22.47
C ASN A 42 15.64 -8.44 22.69
N MET A 43 14.62 -8.49 21.84
CA MET A 43 13.57 -9.51 21.94
C MET A 43 14.06 -10.80 21.28
N GLU A 44 13.91 -11.93 21.99
CA GLU A 44 14.05 -13.24 21.36
C GLU A 44 12.81 -13.48 20.48
N TYR A 45 13.02 -14.04 19.29
CA TYR A 45 11.90 -14.57 18.52
C TYR A 45 11.28 -15.74 19.29
N ALA A 46 10.07 -15.56 19.77
CA ALA A 46 9.21 -16.66 20.18
C ALA A 46 8.70 -17.34 18.91
N LEU A 47 9.58 -18.14 18.29
CA LEU A 47 9.22 -18.86 17.08
C LEU A 47 8.08 -19.84 17.37
N PRO A 48 7.06 -19.89 16.51
CA PRO A 48 5.93 -20.79 16.72
C PRO A 48 6.45 -22.23 16.87
N VAL A 49 6.07 -22.91 17.94
CA VAL A 49 6.37 -24.33 18.12
C VAL A 49 5.60 -25.07 17.04
N ALA A 50 6.29 -25.88 16.25
CA ALA A 50 5.63 -26.75 15.27
C ALA A 50 4.74 -27.74 16.03
N ASP A 51 3.43 -27.48 16.06
CA ASP A 51 2.45 -28.51 16.43
C ASP A 51 2.57 -29.62 15.40
N GLY A 52 2.86 -30.83 15.85
CA GLY A 52 3.15 -31.99 15.00
C GLY A 52 2.03 -32.42 14.03
N ALA A 53 0.97 -31.63 13.90
CA ALA A 53 -0.14 -31.82 12.98
C ALA A 53 -0.07 -30.97 11.71
N LEU A 54 0.77 -29.89 11.68
CA LEU A 54 0.89 -28.99 10.53
C LEU A 54 2.24 -29.18 9.87
N SER A 55 2.21 -29.51 8.58
CA SER A 55 3.41 -29.70 7.78
C SER A 55 3.87 -28.35 7.21
N GLY A 56 5.09 -27.94 7.58
CA GLY A 56 5.85 -26.87 6.98
C GLY A 56 5.49 -25.44 7.39
N ARG A 57 6.47 -24.58 7.29
CA ARG A 57 6.43 -23.21 7.79
C ARG A 57 6.70 -22.23 6.67
N VAL A 58 5.70 -21.40 6.38
CA VAL A 58 5.77 -20.32 5.41
C VAL A 58 6.00 -19.01 6.14
N LEU A 59 7.03 -18.25 5.73
CA LEU A 59 7.28 -16.89 6.16
C LEU A 59 6.75 -15.92 5.09
N LEU A 60 5.73 -15.13 5.42
CA LEU A 60 5.15 -14.12 4.55
C LEU A 60 5.65 -12.74 4.99
N VAL A 61 6.26 -12.01 4.06
CA VAL A 61 6.88 -10.71 4.30
C VAL A 61 6.38 -9.69 3.27
N GLY A 62 6.04 -8.51 3.75
CA GLY A 62 5.63 -7.34 2.98
C GLY A 62 5.68 -6.12 3.89
N TRP A 63 5.14 -4.99 3.51
CA TRP A 63 5.05 -3.81 4.38
C TRP A 63 3.80 -3.89 5.29
N TYR A 64 3.70 -4.94 6.10
CA TYR A 64 2.53 -5.26 6.91
C TYR A 64 2.63 -4.75 8.34
N GLY A 65 1.50 -4.45 8.95
CA GLY A 65 1.44 -3.95 10.33
C GLY A 65 1.86 -2.50 10.48
N ALA A 66 1.75 -1.70 9.41
CA ALA A 66 2.07 -0.28 9.42
C ALA A 66 0.83 0.61 9.21
N ASP A 67 -0.37 0.06 9.38
CA ASP A 67 -1.65 0.74 9.11
C ASP A 67 -1.69 1.43 7.74
N ASN A 68 -1.10 0.79 6.73
CA ASN A 68 -1.25 1.16 5.33
C ASN A 68 -2.35 0.30 4.71
N CYS A 69 -3.50 0.88 4.47
CA CYS A 69 -4.69 0.18 3.97
C CYS A 69 -4.37 -0.72 2.77
N GLY A 70 -3.57 -0.25 1.82
CA GLY A 70 -3.22 -1.04 0.64
C GLY A 70 -2.39 -2.28 0.95
N ASP A 71 -1.38 -2.16 1.80
CA ASP A 71 -0.52 -3.29 2.17
C ASP A 71 -1.28 -4.30 3.03
N GLU A 72 -2.14 -3.83 3.95
CA GLU A 72 -3.01 -4.71 4.74
C GLU A 72 -4.04 -5.44 3.87
N LEU A 73 -4.61 -4.80 2.86
CA LEU A 73 -5.50 -5.45 1.89
C LEU A 73 -4.76 -6.54 1.12
N MET A 74 -3.52 -6.29 0.67
CA MET A 74 -2.70 -7.30 0.01
C MET A 74 -2.42 -8.49 0.92
N LEU A 75 -2.07 -8.25 2.19
CA LEU A 75 -1.88 -9.30 3.20
C LEU A 75 -3.13 -10.18 3.32
N ARG A 76 -4.29 -9.56 3.56
CA ARG A 76 -5.56 -10.26 3.75
C ARG A 76 -5.94 -11.06 2.50
N SER A 77 -5.75 -10.49 1.31
CA SER A 77 -6.02 -11.17 0.04
C SER A 77 -5.18 -12.43 -0.12
N ILE A 78 -3.87 -12.35 0.15
CA ILE A 78 -2.97 -13.51 0.07
C ILE A 78 -3.35 -14.57 1.13
N LEU A 79 -3.63 -14.17 2.37
CA LEU A 79 -3.96 -15.10 3.45
C LEU A 79 -5.24 -15.89 3.17
N LYS A 80 -6.24 -15.30 2.51
CA LYS A 80 -7.46 -16.00 2.11
C LYS A 80 -7.18 -17.22 1.23
N HIS A 81 -6.14 -17.17 0.39
CA HIS A 81 -5.72 -18.30 -0.45
C HIS A 81 -4.92 -19.39 0.30
N PHE A 82 -4.49 -19.15 1.53
CA PHE A 82 -3.94 -20.18 2.41
C PHE A 82 -5.00 -20.86 3.28
N LYS A 83 -6.21 -20.33 3.35
CA LYS A 83 -7.30 -20.90 4.16
C LYS A 83 -7.60 -22.34 3.71
N GLY A 84 -7.64 -23.26 4.69
CA GLY A 84 -7.90 -24.68 4.44
C GLY A 84 -6.73 -25.48 3.87
N LYS A 85 -5.60 -24.85 3.60
CA LYS A 85 -4.36 -25.54 3.20
C LYS A 85 -3.57 -25.89 4.47
N ASN A 86 -3.40 -27.14 4.80
CA ASN A 86 -2.73 -27.62 6.02
C ASN A 86 -1.29 -27.06 6.19
N THR A 87 -1.19 -25.76 6.43
CA THR A 87 0.06 -24.97 6.50
C THR A 87 -0.13 -23.81 7.46
N ARG A 88 0.86 -23.54 8.31
CA ARG A 88 0.93 -22.32 9.10
C ARG A 88 1.70 -21.25 8.33
N VAL A 89 1.18 -20.03 8.38
CA VAL A 89 1.83 -18.84 7.80
C VAL A 89 2.26 -17.93 8.94
N THR A 90 3.51 -17.53 8.95
CA THR A 90 4.00 -16.51 9.87
C THR A 90 4.23 -15.21 9.12
N VAL A 91 3.62 -14.14 9.58
CA VAL A 91 3.70 -12.80 8.99
C VAL A 91 4.70 -11.95 9.76
N LEU A 92 5.63 -11.31 9.07
CA LEU A 92 6.46 -10.27 9.67
C LEU A 92 5.70 -8.95 9.70
N LEU A 93 5.59 -8.36 10.90
CA LEU A 93 4.91 -7.09 11.14
C LEU A 93 5.91 -5.97 11.41
N TRP A 94 5.72 -4.84 10.75
CA TRP A 94 6.58 -3.66 10.89
C TRP A 94 6.43 -3.02 12.27
N ASP A 95 5.20 -2.85 12.73
CA ASP A 95 4.88 -2.35 14.08
C ASP A 95 4.21 -3.42 14.92
N TYR A 96 4.98 -4.45 15.24
CA TYR A 96 4.52 -5.62 15.98
C TYR A 96 3.87 -5.28 17.33
N MET A 97 4.32 -4.22 18.01
CA MET A 97 3.84 -3.88 19.35
C MET A 97 2.45 -3.24 19.38
N HIS A 98 2.06 -2.60 18.28
CA HIS A 98 0.79 -1.87 18.20
C HIS A 98 -0.21 -2.54 17.27
N TYR A 99 0.25 -3.53 16.49
CA TYR A 99 -0.63 -4.28 15.60
C TYR A 99 -1.57 -5.20 16.41
N ASP A 100 -2.87 -5.12 16.13
CA ASP A 100 -3.84 -6.05 16.67
C ASP A 100 -3.98 -7.28 15.77
N PRO A 101 -3.46 -8.45 16.18
CA PRO A 101 -3.55 -9.66 15.37
C PRO A 101 -4.92 -10.36 15.45
N SER A 102 -5.87 -9.83 16.21
CA SER A 102 -7.19 -10.47 16.43
C SER A 102 -7.97 -10.70 15.15
N ASP A 103 -7.72 -9.87 14.12
CA ASP A 103 -8.34 -9.99 12.80
C ASP A 103 -7.68 -11.01 11.88
N LEU A 104 -6.52 -11.56 12.27
CA LEU A 104 -5.84 -12.56 11.47
C LEU A 104 -6.43 -13.97 11.68
N PRO A 105 -6.44 -14.81 10.63
CA PRO A 105 -6.92 -16.19 10.75
C PRO A 105 -6.10 -17.01 11.77
N GLU A 106 -6.73 -18.00 12.43
CA GLU A 106 -6.09 -18.87 13.45
C GLU A 106 -4.84 -19.64 12.95
N PHE A 107 -4.70 -19.84 11.64
CA PHE A 107 -3.52 -20.48 11.06
C PHE A 107 -2.33 -19.52 10.85
N VAL A 108 -2.47 -18.24 11.24
CA VAL A 108 -1.46 -17.19 11.08
C VAL A 108 -0.80 -16.91 12.43
N ASP A 109 0.52 -16.92 12.42
CA ASP A 109 1.35 -16.41 13.51
C ASP A 109 1.97 -15.06 13.09
N THR A 110 2.41 -14.27 14.07
CA THR A 110 3.06 -12.98 13.79
C THR A 110 4.42 -12.88 14.47
N LEU A 111 5.36 -12.24 13.81
CA LEU A 111 6.68 -11.90 14.34
C LEU A 111 7.03 -10.45 13.96
N HIS A 112 7.85 -9.80 14.78
CA HIS A 112 8.38 -8.49 14.44
C HIS A 112 9.45 -8.58 13.33
N TYR A 113 9.68 -7.50 12.60
CA TYR A 113 10.78 -7.40 11.64
C TYR A 113 12.14 -7.67 12.31
N PRO A 114 13.08 -8.32 11.61
CA PRO A 114 14.41 -8.55 12.12
C PRO A 114 15.15 -7.22 12.29
N SER A 115 15.80 -7.04 13.43
CA SER A 115 16.59 -5.86 13.76
C SER A 115 18.09 -6.14 13.85
N ASN A 116 18.48 -7.38 13.62
CA ASN A 116 19.90 -7.81 13.64
C ASN A 116 20.10 -9.09 12.83
N THR A 117 21.36 -9.42 12.57
CA THR A 117 21.74 -10.61 11.77
C THR A 117 21.37 -11.94 12.47
N TRP A 118 21.31 -11.96 13.81
CA TRP A 118 20.91 -13.17 14.54
C TRP A 118 19.42 -13.48 14.30
N HIS A 119 18.55 -12.46 14.32
CA HIS A 119 17.14 -12.60 13.93
C HIS A 119 16.99 -13.13 12.50
N LEU A 120 17.77 -12.63 11.54
CA LEU A 120 17.75 -13.17 10.17
C LEU A 120 18.10 -14.66 10.14
N ARG A 121 19.15 -15.07 10.85
CA ARG A 121 19.55 -16.47 10.92
C ARG A 121 18.46 -17.34 11.54
N GLN A 122 17.78 -16.85 12.59
CA GLN A 122 16.67 -17.57 13.19
C GLN A 122 15.51 -17.75 12.19
N LEU A 123 15.13 -16.70 11.46
CA LEU A 123 14.11 -16.79 10.41
C LEU A 123 14.53 -17.82 9.36
N VAL A 124 15.73 -17.69 8.80
CA VAL A 124 16.22 -18.61 7.79
C VAL A 124 16.22 -20.05 8.29
N SER A 125 16.66 -20.33 9.53
CA SER A 125 16.69 -21.69 10.07
C SER A 125 15.30 -22.28 10.36
N SER A 126 14.30 -21.42 10.58
CA SER A 126 12.99 -21.84 11.12
C SER A 126 11.90 -21.99 10.06
N PHE A 127 12.09 -21.43 8.88
CA PHE A 127 11.10 -21.47 7.81
C PHE A 127 11.61 -22.23 6.59
N ASP A 128 10.71 -22.90 5.91
CA ASP A 128 11.00 -23.73 4.74
C ASP A 128 10.83 -22.95 3.45
N VAL A 129 9.89 -22.00 3.44
CA VAL A 129 9.54 -21.18 2.29
C VAL A 129 9.43 -19.71 2.72
N LEU A 130 10.03 -18.82 1.93
CA LEU A 130 9.86 -17.37 2.01
C LEU A 130 8.92 -16.91 0.91
N VAL A 131 7.92 -16.10 1.29
CA VAL A 131 7.00 -15.44 0.36
C VAL A 131 7.08 -13.94 0.56
N TRP A 132 7.44 -13.22 -0.48
CA TRP A 132 7.30 -11.77 -0.54
C TRP A 132 5.94 -11.44 -1.15
N GLY A 133 5.07 -10.81 -0.36
CA GLY A 133 3.66 -10.64 -0.70
C GLY A 133 3.27 -9.21 -1.01
N GLY A 134 3.40 -8.81 -2.27
CA GLY A 134 2.92 -7.53 -2.75
C GLY A 134 3.71 -6.30 -2.27
N GLY A 135 3.33 -5.15 -2.79
CA GLY A 135 3.87 -3.87 -2.35
C GLY A 135 5.07 -3.35 -3.14
N ALA A 136 5.33 -2.06 -2.95
CA ALA A 136 6.41 -1.33 -3.60
C ALA A 136 7.71 -1.42 -2.76
N ILE A 137 8.24 -2.62 -2.60
CA ILE A 137 9.39 -2.91 -1.74
C ILE A 137 10.74 -2.96 -2.49
N LEU A 138 10.72 -2.97 -3.82
CA LEU A 138 11.92 -2.99 -4.63
C LEU A 138 12.44 -1.57 -4.85
N ASP A 139 13.37 -1.15 -3.99
CA ASP A 139 13.91 0.20 -3.98
C ASP A 139 15.42 0.20 -3.70
N ASP A 140 16.23 0.52 -4.72
CA ASP A 140 17.67 0.57 -4.60
C ASP A 140 18.19 1.82 -3.86
N LEU A 141 17.36 2.87 -3.75
CA LEU A 141 17.74 4.09 -3.00
C LEU A 141 17.77 3.83 -1.49
N GLN A 142 17.00 2.85 -1.04
CA GLN A 142 17.04 2.41 0.35
C GLN A 142 18.11 1.33 0.60
N TYR A 143 18.69 0.77 -0.47
CA TYR A 143 19.68 -0.27 -0.36
C TYR A 143 21.04 0.31 0.05
N THR A 144 21.67 -0.32 1.02
CA THR A 144 23.05 -0.04 1.43
C THR A 144 23.75 -1.36 1.77
N ASP A 145 25.07 -1.40 1.61
CA ASP A 145 25.89 -2.54 2.05
C ASP A 145 26.11 -2.55 3.59
N ASP A 146 25.48 -1.64 4.33
CA ASP A 146 25.52 -1.62 5.79
C ASP A 146 24.83 -2.87 6.38
N PRO A 147 25.57 -3.76 7.07
CA PRO A 147 25.00 -4.97 7.65
C PRO A 147 24.03 -4.70 8.81
N PHE A 148 23.94 -3.48 9.30
CA PHE A 148 23.03 -3.06 10.37
C PHE A 148 21.78 -2.34 9.85
N ASN A 149 21.66 -2.14 8.53
CA ASN A 149 20.47 -1.59 7.94
C ASN A 149 19.45 -2.69 7.62
N PHE A 150 18.29 -2.63 8.27
CA PHE A 150 17.18 -3.59 8.15
C PHE A 150 15.92 -2.94 7.57
N ASN A 151 16.06 -1.90 6.75
CA ASN A 151 14.92 -1.40 5.99
C ASN A 151 14.41 -2.45 5.00
N THR A 152 13.23 -2.26 4.45
CA THR A 152 12.55 -3.28 3.64
C THR A 152 13.35 -3.68 2.40
N GLY A 153 14.01 -2.73 1.71
CA GLY A 153 14.84 -3.03 0.54
C GLY A 153 16.06 -3.89 0.88
N ASN A 154 16.76 -3.58 1.98
CA ASN A 154 17.87 -4.40 2.47
C ASN A 154 17.40 -5.77 2.98
N LEU A 155 16.25 -5.81 3.67
CA LEU A 155 15.69 -7.05 4.16
C LEU A 155 15.34 -7.97 2.99
N PHE A 156 14.74 -7.44 1.92
CA PHE A 156 14.45 -8.20 0.71
C PHE A 156 15.70 -8.90 0.17
N ILE A 157 16.77 -8.13 -0.07
CA ILE A 157 18.02 -8.69 -0.61
C ILE A 157 18.65 -9.71 0.34
N ARG A 158 18.75 -9.37 1.63
CA ARG A 158 19.48 -10.21 2.61
C ARG A 158 18.73 -11.50 2.94
N LEU A 159 17.43 -11.40 3.24
CA LEU A 159 16.65 -12.57 3.63
C LEU A 159 16.48 -13.53 2.45
N SER A 160 16.19 -13.01 1.24
CA SER A 160 16.09 -13.86 0.05
C SER A 160 17.41 -14.57 -0.28
N SER A 161 18.55 -13.83 -0.24
CA SER A 161 19.86 -14.45 -0.49
C SER A 161 20.18 -15.54 0.53
N MET A 162 19.92 -15.30 1.83
CA MET A 162 20.18 -16.28 2.87
C MET A 162 19.28 -17.53 2.74
N MET A 163 18.02 -17.36 2.34
CA MET A 163 17.12 -18.50 2.05
C MET A 163 17.65 -19.34 0.88
N HIS A 164 18.08 -18.71 -0.20
CA HIS A 164 18.68 -19.42 -1.35
C HIS A 164 19.99 -20.13 -0.96
N ASP A 165 20.86 -19.50 -0.18
CA ASP A 165 22.11 -20.10 0.30
C ASP A 165 21.89 -21.37 1.14
N GLU A 166 20.74 -21.46 1.84
CA GLU A 166 20.29 -22.63 2.58
C GLU A 166 19.42 -23.59 1.73
N GLY A 167 19.32 -23.38 0.42
CA GLY A 167 18.56 -24.21 -0.51
C GLY A 167 17.04 -24.17 -0.31
N LYS A 168 16.51 -23.10 0.26
CA LYS A 168 15.09 -22.91 0.55
C LYS A 168 14.37 -22.15 -0.54
N SER A 169 13.08 -22.41 -0.70
CA SER A 169 12.25 -21.83 -1.74
C SER A 169 11.88 -20.38 -1.44
N VAL A 170 11.97 -19.53 -2.46
CA VAL A 170 11.57 -18.10 -2.41
C VAL A 170 10.54 -17.82 -3.49
N TYR A 171 9.45 -17.18 -3.09
CA TYR A 171 8.37 -16.71 -3.96
C TYR A 171 8.18 -15.20 -3.81
N SER A 172 7.84 -14.53 -4.91
CA SER A 172 7.51 -13.10 -4.91
C SER A 172 6.20 -12.86 -5.66
N LEU A 173 5.21 -12.28 -4.96
CA LEU A 173 3.84 -12.13 -5.44
C LEU A 173 3.50 -10.66 -5.66
N GLY A 174 3.39 -10.21 -6.91
CA GLY A 174 2.93 -8.88 -7.24
C GLY A 174 3.77 -7.74 -6.66
N LEU A 175 5.09 -7.86 -6.70
CA LEU A 175 5.99 -6.81 -6.25
C LEU A 175 5.98 -5.61 -7.21
N SER A 176 6.41 -4.46 -6.70
CA SER A 176 6.54 -3.24 -7.49
C SER A 176 7.83 -2.51 -7.14
N SER A 177 8.41 -1.84 -8.11
CA SER A 177 9.56 -0.96 -7.95
C SER A 177 9.10 0.48 -7.65
N ASN A 178 9.79 1.17 -6.75
CA ASN A 178 9.54 2.57 -6.45
C ASN A 178 10.33 3.53 -7.36
N ALA A 179 11.43 3.06 -7.96
CA ALA A 179 12.33 3.89 -8.74
C ALA A 179 13.01 3.12 -9.86
N VAL A 180 13.75 3.82 -10.71
CA VAL A 180 14.70 3.24 -11.65
C VAL A 180 15.93 2.79 -10.88
N PHE A 181 16.40 1.56 -11.11
CA PHE A 181 17.58 1.04 -10.42
C PHE A 181 18.86 1.69 -10.95
N THR A 182 19.69 2.18 -10.04
CA THR A 182 20.96 2.87 -10.34
C THR A 182 22.17 2.19 -9.70
N SER A 183 21.95 1.40 -8.64
CA SER A 183 23.02 0.70 -7.93
C SER A 183 23.35 -0.64 -8.60
N GLU A 184 24.54 -0.76 -9.21
CA GLU A 184 25.00 -2.02 -9.80
C GLU A 184 25.04 -3.16 -8.76
N GLY A 185 25.45 -2.86 -7.53
CA GLY A 185 25.48 -3.86 -6.45
C GLY A 185 24.07 -4.40 -6.12
N TYR A 186 23.07 -3.53 -6.09
CA TYR A 186 21.68 -3.93 -5.91
C TYR A 186 21.17 -4.78 -7.08
N ILE A 187 21.39 -4.30 -8.32
CA ILE A 187 20.97 -4.97 -9.56
C ILE A 187 21.51 -6.40 -9.62
N ASN A 188 22.82 -6.58 -9.36
CA ASN A 188 23.44 -7.90 -9.40
C ASN A 188 22.83 -8.87 -8.36
N LYS A 189 22.56 -8.40 -7.15
CA LYS A 189 21.91 -9.22 -6.11
C LYS A 189 20.45 -9.53 -6.46
N LEU A 190 19.71 -8.54 -6.97
CA LEU A 190 18.35 -8.73 -7.43
C LEU A 190 18.25 -9.73 -8.58
N ALA A 191 19.14 -9.63 -9.57
CA ALA A 191 19.22 -10.57 -10.69
C ALA A 191 19.45 -12.02 -10.22
N ARG A 192 20.34 -12.22 -9.23
CA ARG A 192 20.55 -13.52 -8.60
C ARG A 192 19.27 -14.04 -7.94
N ILE A 193 18.62 -13.21 -7.11
CA ILE A 193 17.37 -13.55 -6.43
C ILE A 193 16.31 -13.98 -7.44
N VAL A 194 16.11 -13.19 -8.51
CA VAL A 194 15.15 -13.52 -9.59
C VAL A 194 15.47 -14.88 -10.21
N SER A 195 16.76 -15.13 -10.53
CA SER A 195 17.16 -16.38 -11.19
C SER A 195 17.01 -17.63 -10.31
N GLU A 196 17.17 -17.49 -8.99
CA GLU A 196 17.10 -18.57 -8.00
C GLU A 196 15.70 -18.77 -7.42
N SER A 197 14.78 -17.79 -7.56
CA SER A 197 13.42 -17.88 -7.05
C SER A 197 12.59 -18.94 -7.78
N GLU A 198 11.72 -19.63 -7.06
CA GLU A 198 10.73 -20.54 -7.63
C GLU A 198 9.70 -19.81 -8.49
N TYR A 199 9.32 -18.61 -8.05
CA TYR A 199 8.39 -17.75 -8.75
C TYR A 199 8.67 -16.28 -8.42
N PHE A 200 8.67 -15.42 -9.45
CA PHE A 200 8.86 -14.00 -9.29
C PHE A 200 7.87 -13.22 -10.15
N SER A 201 7.04 -12.39 -9.53
CA SER A 201 6.07 -11.57 -10.28
C SER A 201 6.07 -10.10 -9.87
N LEU A 202 5.80 -9.27 -10.87
CA LEU A 202 5.66 -7.81 -10.78
C LEU A 202 4.22 -7.45 -11.17
N ARG A 203 3.63 -6.46 -10.47
CA ARG A 203 2.22 -6.10 -10.65
C ARG A 203 1.97 -4.97 -11.64
N ASP A 204 3.00 -4.36 -12.18
CA ASP A 204 2.83 -3.20 -13.08
C ASP A 204 3.91 -3.17 -14.17
N GLU A 205 3.53 -2.59 -15.34
CA GLU A 205 4.42 -2.46 -16.49
C GLU A 205 5.64 -1.59 -16.20
N HIS A 206 5.52 -0.59 -15.32
CA HIS A 206 6.65 0.25 -14.98
C HIS A 206 7.76 -0.56 -14.31
N SER A 207 7.42 -1.33 -13.28
CA SER A 207 8.36 -2.24 -12.61
C SER A 207 8.96 -3.26 -13.57
N PHE A 208 8.15 -3.81 -14.47
CA PHE A 208 8.62 -4.75 -15.49
C PHE A 208 9.67 -4.11 -16.42
N ARG A 209 9.41 -2.89 -16.90
CA ARG A 209 10.36 -2.12 -17.74
C ARG A 209 11.61 -1.73 -16.96
N THR A 210 11.49 -1.40 -15.68
CA THR A 210 12.63 -1.10 -14.80
C THR A 210 13.60 -2.30 -14.73
N PHE A 211 13.07 -3.52 -14.60
CA PHE A 211 13.87 -4.74 -14.63
C PHE A 211 14.55 -4.98 -15.97
N GLN A 212 13.82 -4.82 -17.07
CA GLN A 212 14.38 -4.93 -18.43
C GLN A 212 15.52 -3.93 -18.67
N ASN A 213 15.31 -2.67 -18.28
CA ASN A 213 16.31 -1.61 -18.42
C ASN A 213 17.56 -1.85 -17.57
N ALA A 214 17.41 -2.50 -16.42
CA ALA A 214 18.50 -2.92 -15.55
C ALA A 214 19.24 -4.16 -16.08
N GLY A 215 18.80 -4.78 -17.17
CA GLY A 215 19.43 -5.96 -17.76
C GLY A 215 19.19 -7.26 -16.98
N ILE A 216 18.15 -7.31 -16.14
CA ILE A 216 17.77 -8.53 -15.42
C ILE A 216 17.14 -9.51 -16.42
N ASP A 217 17.48 -10.81 -16.28
CA ASP A 217 16.88 -11.87 -17.10
C ASP A 217 15.38 -11.98 -16.79
N MET A 218 14.56 -11.65 -17.78
CA MET A 218 13.10 -11.63 -17.65
C MET A 218 12.47 -13.02 -17.86
N SER A 219 13.22 -14.06 -18.14
CA SER A 219 12.68 -15.42 -18.43
C SER A 219 11.89 -16.02 -17.26
N LYS A 220 12.20 -15.58 -16.03
CA LYS A 220 11.51 -16.00 -14.79
C LYS A 220 10.62 -14.92 -14.18
N VAL A 221 10.52 -13.74 -14.78
CA VAL A 221 9.72 -12.65 -14.28
C VAL A 221 8.35 -12.66 -14.94
N HIS A 222 7.32 -12.77 -14.14
CA HIS A 222 5.94 -12.74 -14.59
C HIS A 222 5.34 -11.35 -14.36
N LEU A 223 4.64 -10.82 -15.33
CA LEU A 223 3.77 -9.67 -15.12
C LEU A 223 2.40 -10.20 -14.69
N CYS A 224 1.93 -9.79 -13.56
CA CYS A 224 0.60 -10.12 -13.04
C CYS A 224 -0.13 -8.84 -12.65
N GLU A 225 -1.35 -8.97 -12.20
CA GLU A 225 -2.08 -7.86 -11.61
C GLU A 225 -1.85 -7.76 -10.10
N ASP A 226 -2.34 -6.68 -9.49
CA ASP A 226 -2.26 -6.52 -8.04
C ASP A 226 -3.01 -7.65 -7.32
N VAL A 227 -2.42 -8.19 -6.27
CA VAL A 227 -2.98 -9.33 -5.50
C VAL A 227 -4.36 -9.02 -4.90
N VAL A 228 -4.71 -7.75 -4.67
CA VAL A 228 -6.03 -7.33 -4.18
C VAL A 228 -7.14 -7.70 -5.17
N PHE A 229 -6.87 -7.71 -6.49
CA PHE A 229 -7.85 -8.19 -7.47
C PHE A 229 -8.17 -9.69 -7.33
N GLY A 230 -7.29 -10.45 -6.74
CA GLY A 230 -7.50 -11.87 -6.43
C GLY A 230 -8.19 -12.14 -5.10
N ASP A 231 -8.59 -11.10 -4.35
CA ASP A 231 -9.36 -11.29 -3.12
C ASP A 231 -10.75 -11.89 -3.46
N PRO A 232 -11.10 -13.07 -2.90
CA PRO A 232 -12.38 -13.71 -3.21
C PRO A 232 -13.60 -12.83 -2.90
N ASP A 233 -13.47 -11.94 -1.93
CA ASP A 233 -14.59 -11.09 -1.46
C ASP A 233 -14.68 -9.77 -2.23
N ILE A 234 -13.69 -9.42 -3.06
CA ILE A 234 -13.70 -8.13 -3.77
C ILE A 234 -14.96 -7.94 -4.62
N LYS A 235 -15.51 -9.00 -5.19
CA LYS A 235 -16.75 -8.94 -5.99
C LYS A 235 -18.01 -8.74 -5.16
N SER A 236 -18.02 -9.26 -3.93
CA SER A 236 -19.21 -9.24 -3.05
C SER A 236 -19.48 -7.86 -2.46
N VAL A 237 -18.46 -7.03 -2.33
CA VAL A 237 -18.63 -5.65 -1.85
C VAL A 237 -19.44 -4.85 -2.87
N VAL A 238 -20.55 -4.29 -2.44
CA VAL A 238 -21.44 -3.45 -3.27
C VAL A 238 -21.31 -2.00 -2.79
N PRO A 239 -20.92 -1.06 -3.65
CA PRO A 239 -20.90 0.35 -3.28
C PRO A 239 -22.27 0.82 -2.84
N VAL A 240 -22.32 1.58 -1.75
CA VAL A 240 -23.57 2.18 -1.27
C VAL A 240 -23.88 3.40 -2.13
N GLN A 241 -24.92 3.34 -2.92
CA GLN A 241 -25.39 4.52 -3.65
C GLN A 241 -26.16 5.44 -2.68
N ASN A 242 -25.56 6.59 -2.36
CA ASN A 242 -26.19 7.59 -1.48
C ASN A 242 -27.32 8.41 -2.13
N SER A 243 -27.78 8.02 -3.30
CA SER A 243 -28.72 8.76 -4.16
C SER A 243 -30.10 9.07 -3.57
N GLY A 244 -30.34 8.75 -2.28
CA GLY A 244 -31.65 8.91 -1.64
C GLY A 244 -32.02 10.35 -1.26
N ASN A 245 -31.06 11.26 -1.04
CA ASN A 245 -31.30 12.61 -0.50
C ASN A 245 -30.95 13.76 -1.47
N GLY A 246 -30.53 13.45 -2.71
CA GLY A 246 -30.10 14.48 -3.67
C GLY A 246 -28.75 15.12 -3.34
N ARG A 247 -28.05 14.62 -2.32
CA ARG A 247 -26.75 15.09 -1.87
C ARG A 247 -25.65 14.10 -2.31
N LEU A 248 -24.57 14.62 -2.90
CA LEU A 248 -23.42 13.81 -3.33
C LEU A 248 -22.37 13.73 -2.21
N LEU A 249 -21.83 12.56 -1.97
CA LEU A 249 -20.69 12.34 -1.09
C LEU A 249 -19.44 12.09 -1.91
N VAL A 250 -18.45 12.99 -1.82
CA VAL A 250 -17.14 12.85 -2.45
C VAL A 250 -16.11 12.43 -1.42
N GLY A 251 -15.53 11.24 -1.63
CA GLY A 251 -14.38 10.78 -0.88
C GLY A 251 -13.09 11.41 -1.41
N VAL A 252 -12.17 11.78 -0.53
CA VAL A 252 -10.87 12.31 -0.92
C VAL A 252 -9.78 11.58 -0.14
N VAL A 253 -8.93 10.85 -0.85
CA VAL A 253 -7.76 10.15 -0.30
C VAL A 253 -6.52 10.93 -0.70
N LEU A 254 -6.00 11.73 0.23
CA LEU A 254 -4.89 12.65 -0.02
C LEU A 254 -3.51 11.97 0.16
N PHE A 255 -2.49 12.61 -0.38
CA PHE A 255 -1.12 12.36 0.00
C PHE A 255 -0.79 13.27 1.21
N CYS A 256 -0.77 12.67 2.41
CA CYS A 256 -0.67 13.39 3.67
C CYS A 256 0.80 13.70 4.00
N SER A 257 1.33 14.79 3.47
CA SER A 257 2.68 15.27 3.78
C SER A 257 2.73 16.79 3.81
N GLU A 258 3.73 17.34 4.51
CA GLU A 258 3.89 18.78 4.69
C GLU A 258 4.03 19.52 3.35
N GLU A 259 4.75 18.95 2.41
CA GLU A 259 4.97 19.54 1.07
C GLU A 259 3.70 19.65 0.23
N HIS A 260 2.68 18.81 0.49
CA HIS A 260 1.41 18.82 -0.24
C HIS A 260 0.32 19.65 0.45
N THR A 261 0.61 20.26 1.61
CA THR A 261 -0.39 20.94 2.44
C THR A 261 -1.14 22.05 1.67
N GLU A 262 -0.41 22.96 1.03
CA GLU A 262 -1.03 24.07 0.31
C GLU A 262 -1.84 23.57 -0.91
N HIS A 263 -1.31 22.60 -1.63
CA HIS A 263 -2.01 21.98 -2.75
C HIS A 263 -3.33 21.33 -2.29
N ASN A 264 -3.30 20.56 -1.19
CA ASN A 264 -4.48 19.89 -0.65
C ASN A 264 -5.54 20.87 -0.17
N VAL A 265 -5.16 21.99 0.46
CA VAL A 265 -6.09 23.05 0.85
C VAL A 265 -6.70 23.73 -0.39
N CYS A 266 -5.88 24.06 -1.40
CA CYS A 266 -6.37 24.63 -2.65
C CYS A 266 -7.36 23.70 -3.36
N LEU A 267 -7.07 22.41 -3.44
CA LEU A 267 -7.94 21.39 -4.06
C LEU A 267 -9.33 21.37 -3.38
N LEU A 268 -9.34 21.26 -2.05
CA LEU A 268 -10.59 21.18 -1.29
C LEU A 268 -11.40 22.48 -1.36
N THR A 269 -10.73 23.63 -1.31
CA THR A 269 -11.36 24.93 -1.49
C THR A 269 -11.97 25.07 -2.89
N ALA A 270 -11.22 24.68 -3.93
CA ALA A 270 -11.71 24.69 -5.31
C ALA A 270 -12.91 23.76 -5.52
N LEU A 271 -12.92 22.59 -4.85
CA LEU A 271 -14.06 21.66 -4.88
C LEU A 271 -15.30 22.28 -4.24
N ALA A 272 -15.14 22.99 -3.11
CA ALA A 272 -16.21 23.70 -2.44
C ALA A 272 -16.80 24.82 -3.33
N ASP A 273 -15.92 25.64 -3.92
CA ASP A 273 -16.30 26.72 -4.82
C ASP A 273 -17.00 26.19 -6.07
N TYR A 274 -16.51 25.10 -6.64
CA TYR A 274 -17.13 24.45 -7.79
C TYR A 274 -18.54 23.97 -7.45
N ALA A 275 -18.73 23.28 -6.33
CA ALA A 275 -20.04 22.82 -5.88
C ALA A 275 -21.01 23.99 -5.69
N CYS A 276 -20.57 25.10 -5.07
CA CYS A 276 -21.34 26.31 -4.88
C CYS A 276 -21.75 26.92 -6.24
N LYS A 277 -20.82 27.12 -7.16
CA LYS A 277 -21.07 27.69 -8.50
C LYS A 277 -22.05 26.84 -9.32
N ARG A 278 -21.98 25.53 -9.21
CA ARG A 278 -22.82 24.56 -9.96
C ARG A 278 -24.12 24.22 -9.23
N ASN A 279 -24.34 24.78 -8.03
CA ASN A 279 -25.48 24.45 -7.15
C ASN A 279 -25.60 22.95 -6.88
N ILE A 280 -24.44 22.32 -6.63
CA ILE A 280 -24.35 20.89 -6.25
C ILE A 280 -24.41 20.83 -4.72
N ASP A 281 -25.33 20.03 -4.18
CA ASP A 281 -25.38 19.72 -2.75
C ASP A 281 -24.35 18.63 -2.45
N LEU A 282 -23.19 19.03 -1.90
CA LEU A 282 -21.98 18.25 -1.77
C LEU A 282 -21.56 18.08 -0.30
N ASP A 283 -21.31 16.85 0.11
CA ASP A 283 -20.53 16.53 1.30
C ASP A 283 -19.15 15.96 0.88
N VAL A 284 -18.11 16.32 1.61
CA VAL A 284 -16.75 15.85 1.38
C VAL A 284 -16.31 15.01 2.57
N ARG A 285 -15.74 13.83 2.28
CA ARG A 285 -15.16 12.94 3.28
C ARG A 285 -13.69 12.71 3.01
N LEU A 286 -12.85 13.19 3.91
CA LEU A 286 -11.42 12.92 3.91
C LEU A 286 -11.20 11.51 4.47
N ILE A 287 -10.60 10.61 3.70
CA ILE A 287 -10.46 9.20 4.06
C ILE A 287 -9.00 8.91 4.43
N PRO A 288 -8.70 8.59 5.71
CA PRO A 288 -7.38 8.13 6.11
C PRO A 288 -7.03 6.82 5.40
N PHE A 289 -5.82 6.72 4.87
CA PHE A 289 -5.39 5.55 4.11
C PHE A 289 -4.04 4.98 4.57
N PHE A 290 -3.27 5.79 5.29
CA PHE A 290 -2.06 5.40 6.01
C PHE A 290 -2.11 6.04 7.40
N ASP A 291 -2.67 5.33 8.35
CA ASP A 291 -2.98 5.92 9.66
C ASP A 291 -2.06 5.42 10.79
N CYS A 292 -0.84 5.03 10.44
CA CYS A 292 0.19 4.63 11.40
C CYS A 292 0.34 5.68 12.51
N TYR A 293 0.01 5.30 13.74
CA TYR A 293 -0.09 6.21 14.90
C TYR A 293 -1.02 7.43 14.70
N GLY A 294 -2.06 7.30 13.88
CA GLY A 294 -2.98 8.39 13.58
C GLY A 294 -2.38 9.49 12.70
N ALA A 295 -1.39 9.16 11.85
CA ALA A 295 -0.67 10.16 11.07
C ALA A 295 -1.55 10.84 10.03
N ASP A 296 -2.28 10.06 9.21
CA ASP A 296 -3.21 10.64 8.23
C ASP A 296 -4.32 11.41 8.94
N ARG A 297 -4.92 10.85 10.01
CA ARG A 297 -6.00 11.51 10.76
C ARG A 297 -5.60 12.90 11.24
N ARG A 298 -4.45 13.04 11.92
CA ARG A 298 -3.98 14.35 12.40
C ARG A 298 -3.72 15.33 11.27
N TYR A 299 -3.16 14.86 10.17
CA TYR A 299 -2.96 15.69 8.99
C TYR A 299 -4.29 16.17 8.39
N LEU A 300 -5.26 15.27 8.26
CA LEU A 300 -6.58 15.59 7.73
C LEU A 300 -7.36 16.54 8.65
N GLU A 301 -7.23 16.43 9.96
CA GLU A 301 -7.77 17.40 10.93
C GLU A 301 -7.17 18.78 10.70
N MET A 302 -5.84 18.88 10.59
CA MET A 302 -5.16 20.15 10.27
C MET A 302 -5.62 20.75 8.93
N ILE A 303 -5.80 19.95 7.89
CA ILE A 303 -6.31 20.41 6.59
C ILE A 303 -7.75 20.87 6.72
N SER A 304 -8.61 20.14 7.42
CA SER A 304 -10.03 20.47 7.57
C SER A 304 -10.25 21.80 8.25
N ASP A 305 -9.40 22.16 9.20
CA ASP A 305 -9.47 23.46 9.91
C ASP A 305 -9.13 24.67 9.01
N ARG A 306 -8.50 24.41 7.85
CA ARG A 306 -8.09 25.46 6.89
C ARG A 306 -9.07 25.64 5.73
N VAL A 307 -10.06 24.77 5.59
CA VAL A 307 -11.03 24.78 4.48
C VAL A 307 -12.39 25.22 4.99
N ASP A 308 -12.95 26.29 4.41
CA ASP A 308 -14.28 26.80 4.79
C ASP A 308 -15.42 25.95 4.18
N LEU A 309 -15.65 24.79 4.77
CA LEU A 309 -16.76 23.87 4.45
C LEU A 309 -17.46 23.42 5.75
N PRO A 310 -18.00 24.35 6.55
CA PRO A 310 -18.55 24.02 7.86
C PRO A 310 -19.72 23.02 7.72
N ASN A 311 -19.67 21.95 8.52
CA ASN A 311 -20.66 20.86 8.58
C ASN A 311 -20.81 20.02 7.29
N ARG A 312 -19.93 20.20 6.31
CA ARG A 312 -19.93 19.44 5.05
C ARG A 312 -18.61 18.71 4.78
N LEU A 313 -17.60 18.98 5.57
CA LEU A 313 -16.32 18.28 5.55
C LEU A 313 -16.27 17.37 6.77
N SER A 314 -16.02 16.10 6.54
CA SER A 314 -15.88 15.09 7.59
C SER A 314 -14.61 14.27 7.37
N ILE A 315 -14.09 13.68 8.44
CA ILE A 315 -12.99 12.73 8.37
C ILE A 315 -13.57 11.34 8.62
N GLY A 316 -13.32 10.43 7.69
CA GLY A 316 -13.73 9.03 7.80
C GLY A 316 -12.89 8.24 8.79
N GLU A 317 -13.32 7.03 9.07
CA GLU A 317 -12.54 6.09 9.88
C GLU A 317 -11.52 5.35 9.00
N TYR A 318 -10.33 5.08 9.55
CA TYR A 318 -9.38 4.20 8.90
C TYR A 318 -9.93 2.75 8.90
N SER A 319 -9.84 2.08 7.77
CA SER A 319 -10.13 0.65 7.69
C SER A 319 -9.21 -0.04 6.68
N SER A 320 -8.67 -1.16 7.07
CA SER A 320 -7.94 -2.11 6.20
C SER A 320 -8.82 -3.28 5.73
N SER A 321 -10.12 -3.26 6.05
CA SER A 321 -11.12 -4.22 5.56
C SER A 321 -11.69 -3.75 4.23
N LEU A 322 -11.97 -4.68 3.32
CA LEU A 322 -12.75 -4.37 2.11
C LEU A 322 -14.18 -3.97 2.46
N GLU A 323 -14.79 -4.63 3.44
CA GLU A 323 -16.20 -4.46 3.77
C GLU A 323 -16.49 -3.09 4.40
N ASP A 324 -15.56 -2.59 5.22
CA ASP A 324 -15.71 -1.35 5.97
C ASP A 324 -14.99 -0.17 5.32
N ASN A 325 -14.47 -0.32 4.09
CA ASN A 325 -13.73 0.76 3.45
C ASN A 325 -14.64 1.89 3.00
N GLU A 326 -14.39 3.07 3.54
CA GLU A 326 -15.20 4.28 3.33
C GLU A 326 -15.30 4.72 1.85
N ILE A 327 -14.37 4.29 0.99
CA ILE A 327 -14.41 4.56 -0.46
C ILE A 327 -15.73 4.04 -1.06
N PHE A 328 -16.22 2.89 -0.60
CA PHE A 328 -17.43 2.26 -1.14
C PHE A 328 -18.73 2.97 -0.74
N ASN A 329 -18.65 3.91 0.19
CA ASN A 329 -19.78 4.75 0.61
C ASN A 329 -19.87 6.06 -0.19
N CYS A 330 -18.94 6.32 -1.12
CA CYS A 330 -18.83 7.58 -1.85
C CYS A 330 -19.47 7.47 -3.24
N ASP A 331 -20.10 8.57 -3.69
CA ASP A 331 -20.64 8.70 -5.05
C ASP A 331 -19.55 9.00 -6.08
N ALA A 332 -18.46 9.65 -5.61
CA ALA A 332 -17.26 9.89 -6.39
C ALA A 332 -16.03 9.96 -5.45
N VAL A 333 -14.82 9.71 -5.99
CA VAL A 333 -13.59 9.72 -5.19
C VAL A 333 -12.45 10.44 -5.92
N ILE A 334 -11.68 11.23 -5.20
CA ILE A 334 -10.41 11.79 -5.65
C ILE A 334 -9.28 11.00 -4.99
N CYS A 335 -8.47 10.30 -5.78
CA CYS A 335 -7.50 9.32 -5.30
C CYS A 335 -6.06 9.74 -5.59
N TYR A 336 -5.29 10.04 -4.55
CA TYR A 336 -3.83 10.26 -4.65
C TYR A 336 -3.02 9.00 -4.33
N ARG A 337 -3.68 7.93 -3.85
CA ARG A 337 -3.01 6.68 -3.48
C ARG A 337 -3.43 5.55 -4.41
N TYR A 338 -2.46 4.71 -4.77
CA TYR A 338 -2.63 3.61 -5.71
C TYR A 338 -3.79 2.68 -5.33
N HIS A 339 -3.83 2.17 -4.11
CA HIS A 339 -4.91 1.26 -3.72
C HIS A 339 -6.26 1.94 -3.53
N ALA A 340 -6.30 3.24 -3.27
CA ALA A 340 -7.57 3.99 -3.30
C ALA A 340 -8.13 4.03 -4.72
N ALA A 341 -7.28 4.31 -5.72
CA ALA A 341 -7.65 4.26 -7.13
C ALA A 341 -8.05 2.84 -7.57
N LEU A 342 -7.32 1.80 -7.08
CA LEU A 342 -7.64 0.41 -7.33
C LEU A 342 -9.04 0.06 -6.82
N LEU A 343 -9.36 0.37 -5.57
CA LEU A 343 -10.65 0.06 -4.97
C LEU A 343 -11.81 0.79 -5.66
N ALA A 344 -11.63 2.09 -5.90
CA ALA A 344 -12.64 2.90 -6.57
C ALA A 344 -12.90 2.41 -8.00
N GLY A 345 -11.84 2.15 -8.77
CA GLY A 345 -11.94 1.62 -10.14
C GLY A 345 -12.54 0.22 -10.18
N ALA A 346 -12.09 -0.70 -9.29
CA ALA A 346 -12.61 -2.07 -9.20
C ALA A 346 -14.13 -2.12 -8.94
N LYS A 347 -14.69 -1.07 -8.36
CA LYS A 347 -16.13 -0.97 -8.03
C LYS A 347 -16.91 -0.02 -8.96
N GLY A 348 -16.28 0.50 -9.98
CA GLY A 348 -16.92 1.40 -10.91
C GLY A 348 -17.36 2.72 -10.27
N ILE A 349 -16.69 3.15 -9.19
CA ILE A 349 -16.98 4.44 -8.56
C ILE A 349 -16.32 5.54 -9.39
N ARG A 350 -17.06 6.59 -9.69
CA ARG A 350 -16.52 7.75 -10.42
C ARG A 350 -15.32 8.31 -9.69
N SER A 351 -14.23 8.50 -10.39
CA SER A 351 -12.97 8.86 -9.74
C SER A 351 -12.14 9.82 -10.56
N LEU A 352 -11.36 10.64 -9.85
CA LEU A 352 -10.23 11.35 -10.40
C LEU A 352 -8.97 10.69 -9.85
N PHE A 353 -8.15 10.11 -10.71
CA PHE A 353 -6.91 9.45 -10.34
C PHE A 353 -5.78 10.45 -10.46
N VAL A 354 -5.24 10.87 -9.33
CA VAL A 354 -4.13 11.82 -9.29
C VAL A 354 -2.82 11.08 -9.14
N CYS A 355 -1.92 11.28 -10.09
CA CYS A 355 -0.58 10.71 -10.05
C CYS A 355 0.47 11.81 -9.90
N ASN A 356 1.59 11.48 -9.27
CA ASN A 356 2.72 12.37 -9.15
C ASN A 356 3.90 11.84 -9.98
N ASP A 357 3.92 12.24 -11.28
CA ASP A 357 4.98 11.86 -12.21
C ASP A 357 6.28 12.65 -11.99
N SER A 358 6.19 13.80 -11.30
CA SER A 358 7.36 14.64 -11.01
C SER A 358 8.20 14.09 -9.86
N HIS A 359 7.65 13.18 -9.05
CA HIS A 359 8.40 12.59 -7.95
C HIS A 359 9.17 11.34 -8.42
N PRO A 360 10.51 11.34 -8.41
CA PRO A 360 11.33 10.27 -8.99
C PRO A 360 11.11 8.90 -8.33
N HIS A 361 10.49 8.86 -7.15
CA HIS A 361 10.24 7.65 -6.35
C HIS A 361 8.84 7.06 -6.53
N TYR A 362 7.93 7.77 -7.22
CA TYR A 362 6.56 7.32 -7.44
C TYR A 362 6.24 7.31 -8.94
N PRO A 363 6.69 6.27 -9.66
CA PRO A 363 6.35 6.12 -11.06
C PRO A 363 4.83 6.04 -11.23
N ASN A 364 4.35 6.47 -12.37
CA ASN A 364 2.92 6.54 -12.68
C ASN A 364 2.26 5.15 -12.75
N LYS A 365 2.09 4.51 -11.58
CA LYS A 365 1.41 3.21 -11.44
C LYS A 365 -0.10 3.34 -11.63
N ILE A 366 -0.64 4.53 -11.35
CA ILE A 366 -2.07 4.81 -11.50
C ILE A 366 -2.50 4.75 -12.97
N ALA A 367 -1.63 5.14 -13.91
CA ALA A 367 -1.94 5.01 -15.33
C ALA A 367 -2.15 3.55 -15.78
N HIS A 368 -1.45 2.60 -15.16
CA HIS A 368 -1.70 1.18 -15.39
C HIS A 368 -3.10 0.77 -14.94
N LEU A 369 -3.51 1.18 -13.74
CA LEU A 369 -4.87 0.92 -13.24
C LEU A 369 -5.95 1.54 -14.14
N ALA A 370 -5.72 2.78 -14.59
CA ALA A 370 -6.67 3.46 -15.47
C ALA A 370 -6.94 2.68 -16.74
N LYS A 371 -5.90 2.05 -17.34
CA LYS A 371 -6.06 1.16 -18.51
C LYS A 371 -6.89 -0.08 -18.18
N LEU A 372 -6.72 -0.67 -17.00
CA LEU A 372 -7.51 -1.84 -16.55
C LEU A 372 -9.00 -1.51 -16.40
N PHE A 373 -9.30 -0.23 -16.20
CA PHE A 373 -10.65 0.28 -15.96
C PHE A 373 -11.26 1.04 -17.14
N ASP A 374 -10.55 1.13 -18.27
CA ASP A 374 -10.97 1.96 -19.42
C ASP A 374 -11.27 3.42 -18.99
N TYR A 375 -10.35 4.00 -18.21
CA TYR A 375 -10.56 5.25 -17.45
C TYR A 375 -9.39 6.24 -17.55
N GLU A 376 -8.60 6.17 -18.64
CA GLU A 376 -7.37 6.97 -18.81
C GLU A 376 -7.63 8.47 -18.86
N ASP A 377 -8.79 8.90 -19.35
CA ASP A 377 -9.16 10.32 -19.41
C ASP A 377 -9.32 10.97 -18.03
N ASN A 378 -9.46 10.17 -16.97
CA ASN A 378 -9.60 10.63 -15.59
C ASN A 378 -8.31 10.53 -14.78
N VAL A 379 -7.19 10.24 -15.44
CA VAL A 379 -5.85 10.38 -14.82
C VAL A 379 -5.36 11.80 -15.00
N VAL A 380 -4.82 12.36 -13.93
CA VAL A 380 -4.27 13.71 -13.93
C VAL A 380 -2.95 13.74 -13.16
N ASP A 381 -1.96 14.42 -13.70
CA ASP A 381 -0.74 14.74 -12.94
C ASP A 381 -1.05 15.79 -11.87
N GLU A 382 -0.52 15.61 -10.65
CA GLU A 382 -0.74 16.54 -9.55
C GLU A 382 -0.27 17.95 -9.91
N SER A 383 0.83 18.09 -10.66
CA SER A 383 1.37 19.38 -11.11
C SER A 383 0.42 20.08 -12.09
N ALA A 384 -0.42 19.33 -12.79
CA ALA A 384 -1.45 19.85 -13.67
C ALA A 384 -2.73 20.28 -12.93
N LEU A 385 -2.93 19.83 -11.69
CA LEU A 385 -4.05 20.27 -10.85
C LEU A 385 -3.71 21.62 -10.18
N ASN A 386 -4.23 22.71 -10.73
CA ASN A 386 -4.01 24.04 -10.21
C ASN A 386 -5.28 24.89 -10.35
N GLU A 387 -5.28 26.09 -9.74
CA GLU A 387 -6.45 26.98 -9.69
C GLU A 387 -7.08 27.29 -11.05
N SER A 388 -6.31 27.24 -12.14
CA SER A 388 -6.81 27.57 -13.47
C SER A 388 -7.57 26.43 -14.15
N ASN A 389 -7.46 25.17 -13.67
CA ASN A 389 -8.03 24.00 -14.34
C ASN A 389 -8.77 23.00 -13.44
N PHE A 390 -8.88 23.24 -12.13
CA PHE A 390 -9.68 22.41 -11.24
C PHE A 390 -11.11 22.17 -11.77
N GLU A 391 -11.77 23.24 -12.28
CA GLU A 391 -13.13 23.14 -12.80
C GLU A 391 -13.25 22.11 -13.95
N LEU A 392 -12.25 22.03 -14.82
CA LEU A 392 -12.23 21.07 -15.93
C LEU A 392 -12.24 19.61 -15.41
N TYR A 393 -11.45 19.33 -14.37
CA TYR A 393 -11.36 18.00 -13.80
C TYR A 393 -12.57 17.64 -12.95
N PHE A 394 -13.15 18.63 -12.26
CA PHE A 394 -14.41 18.43 -11.54
C PHE A 394 -15.60 18.25 -12.50
N ASP A 395 -15.62 18.96 -13.63
CA ASP A 395 -16.61 18.71 -14.69
C ASP A 395 -16.52 17.24 -15.19
N ARG A 396 -15.32 16.65 -15.29
CA ARG A 396 -15.14 15.24 -15.63
C ARG A 396 -15.61 14.32 -14.49
N LEU A 397 -15.24 14.61 -13.24
CA LEU A 397 -15.62 13.82 -12.08
C LEU A 397 -17.15 13.74 -11.90
N PHE A 398 -17.85 14.85 -12.15
CA PHE A 398 -19.31 14.95 -11.97
C PHE A 398 -20.11 14.76 -13.27
N ALA A 399 -19.44 14.66 -14.42
CA ALA A 399 -20.12 14.42 -15.70
C ALA A 399 -20.91 13.09 -15.65
N PRO A 400 -22.01 12.97 -16.41
CA PRO A 400 -22.68 11.71 -16.62
C PRO A 400 -21.87 10.74 -17.51
N ALA A 401 -20.55 10.82 -17.45
CA ALA A 401 -19.62 9.95 -18.16
C ALA A 401 -19.74 8.50 -17.64
N PRO A 402 -19.38 7.50 -18.42
CA PRO A 402 -19.36 6.12 -17.94
C PRO A 402 -18.44 6.02 -16.72
N ALA A 403 -18.90 5.28 -15.72
CA ALA A 403 -18.06 4.90 -14.58
C ALA A 403 -16.93 3.98 -15.07
N PRO A 404 -15.84 3.81 -14.27
CA PRO A 404 -14.79 2.85 -14.59
C PRO A 404 -15.37 1.50 -14.97
N ASN A 405 -14.87 0.91 -16.05
CA ASN A 405 -15.29 -0.40 -16.54
C ASN A 405 -14.16 -1.40 -16.37
N VAL A 406 -14.35 -2.33 -15.47
CA VAL A 406 -13.32 -3.32 -15.12
C VAL A 406 -13.07 -4.28 -16.29
N ARG A 407 -11.81 -4.51 -16.65
CA ARG A 407 -11.41 -5.50 -17.65
C ARG A 407 -12.07 -6.86 -17.34
N ALA A 408 -12.73 -7.43 -18.34
CA ALA A 408 -13.40 -8.73 -18.19
C ALA A 408 -12.38 -9.82 -17.77
N GLY A 409 -12.77 -10.64 -16.80
CA GLY A 409 -11.95 -11.73 -16.28
C GLY A 409 -10.88 -11.33 -15.26
N LEU A 410 -10.65 -10.03 -15.00
CA LEU A 410 -9.57 -9.54 -14.12
C LEU A 410 -9.56 -10.23 -12.75
N PHE A 411 -10.68 -10.28 -12.08
CA PHE A 411 -10.77 -10.85 -10.73
C PHE A 411 -10.62 -12.38 -10.74
N GLU A 412 -11.26 -13.06 -11.70
CA GLU A 412 -11.19 -14.51 -11.84
C GLU A 412 -9.77 -14.96 -12.13
N GLU A 413 -9.14 -14.37 -13.12
CA GLU A 413 -7.77 -14.69 -13.55
C GLU A 413 -6.77 -14.49 -12.40
N THR A 414 -6.92 -13.37 -11.65
CA THR A 414 -6.02 -13.07 -10.52
C THR A 414 -6.27 -14.00 -9.34
N CYS A 415 -7.54 -14.34 -9.05
CA CYS A 415 -7.90 -15.29 -8.01
C CYS A 415 -7.36 -16.70 -8.32
N GLU A 416 -7.55 -17.20 -9.55
CA GLU A 416 -7.04 -18.51 -10.00
C GLU A 416 -5.50 -18.55 -9.96
N TRP A 417 -4.85 -17.46 -10.38
CA TRP A 417 -3.41 -17.34 -10.28
C TRP A 417 -2.91 -17.45 -8.83
N LEU A 418 -3.47 -16.67 -7.90
CA LEU A 418 -3.10 -16.71 -6.48
C LEU A 418 -3.35 -18.10 -5.87
N GLU A 419 -4.49 -18.72 -6.16
CA GLU A 419 -4.82 -20.05 -5.68
C GLU A 419 -3.80 -21.09 -6.15
N SER A 420 -3.40 -21.02 -7.43
CA SER A 420 -2.39 -21.89 -8.02
C SER A 420 -1.03 -21.72 -7.33
N ILE A 421 -0.57 -20.46 -7.15
CA ILE A 421 0.73 -20.19 -6.54
C ILE A 421 0.74 -20.55 -5.05
N CYS A 422 -0.30 -20.25 -4.29
CA CYS A 422 -0.39 -20.66 -2.89
C CYS A 422 -0.41 -22.19 -2.74
N SER A 423 -1.02 -22.91 -3.66
CA SER A 423 -0.95 -24.38 -3.70
C SER A 423 0.45 -24.90 -4.00
N SER A 424 1.19 -24.23 -4.90
CA SER A 424 2.60 -24.53 -5.20
C SER A 424 3.49 -24.29 -3.98
N ILE A 425 3.32 -23.16 -3.28
CA ILE A 425 4.03 -22.83 -2.04
C ILE A 425 3.86 -23.94 -1.01
N VAL A 426 2.62 -24.38 -0.76
CA VAL A 426 2.33 -25.47 0.19
C VAL A 426 2.96 -26.80 -0.25
N SER A 427 3.06 -27.05 -1.55
CA SER A 427 3.69 -28.26 -2.09
C SER A 427 5.21 -28.25 -1.91
N SER A 428 5.86 -27.11 -2.02
CA SER A 428 7.30 -26.93 -1.77
C SER A 428 7.67 -27.24 -0.32
N VAL A 429 6.83 -26.82 0.63
CA VAL A 429 6.96 -27.15 2.05
C VAL A 429 7.00 -28.67 2.27
N LYS A 430 6.04 -29.40 1.73
CA LYS A 430 5.95 -30.89 1.89
C LYS A 430 7.13 -31.63 1.30
N THR A 431 7.79 -31.10 0.30
CA THR A 431 8.96 -31.71 -0.34
C THR A 431 10.19 -31.58 0.56
N SER A 432 10.38 -30.48 1.24
CA SER A 432 11.47 -30.24 2.19
C SER A 432 11.43 -31.24 3.36
N GLU A 433 10.24 -31.57 3.90
CA GLU A 433 10.09 -32.54 4.99
C GLU A 433 10.52 -33.96 4.58
N LYS A 434 10.22 -34.36 3.35
CA LYS A 434 10.62 -35.72 2.85
C LYS A 434 12.13 -35.86 2.70
N MET A 435 12.84 -34.76 2.36
CA MET A 435 14.31 -34.82 2.27
C MET A 435 14.95 -34.92 3.65
N ILE A 436 14.38 -34.31 4.68
CA ILE A 436 14.90 -34.37 6.05
C ILE A 436 14.60 -35.72 6.71
N SER A 437 13.43 -36.32 6.44
CA SER A 437 13.03 -37.62 7.00
C SER A 437 13.65 -38.82 6.29
N GLY A 438 14.25 -38.66 5.12
CA GLY A 438 14.91 -39.68 4.31
C GLY A 438 16.44 -39.73 4.46
N SER A 439 17.03 -38.84 5.24
CA SER A 439 18.44 -38.79 5.62
C SER A 439 18.63 -39.31 7.04
#